data_13d29e37f21f480422d502b98984270e
#
_entry.id   13d29e37f21f480422d502b98984270e
#
_cell.length_a   1.000
_cell.length_b   1.000
_cell.length_c   1.000
_cell.angle_alpha   90.00
_cell.angle_beta   90.00
_cell.angle_gamma   90.00
#
_symmetry.space_group_name_H-M   'P 1'
#
loop_
_entity.id
_entity.type
_entity.pdbx_description
1 polymer ?
#
loop_
_entity_poly.entity_id
_entity_poly.type
_entity_poly.pdbx_seq_one_letter_code
_entity_poly.pdbx_strand_id
1 'polypeptide(L)'
;MSSEKESAADDVNVVRSVWAAIALEDVHAVLAMLDPQVRWHGAGDGEHEAGCRNRDEVLAFLQRSHADGVSATLLEVHPAGKRLVAVVQTHLPAEWGNQPEPHGELVTVRDGKIVEIPVYATVPDALAAAHEPGST
;
A
#
# COMPACT_ATOMS: atom_id res chain seq x y z
N MET A 1 -14.04 -18.03 18.59
CA MET A 1 -13.49 -16.72 18.88
C MET A 1 -13.49 -15.88 17.64
N SER A 2 -13.89 -14.67 17.77
CA SER A 2 -13.97 -13.76 16.67
C SER A 2 -12.74 -12.88 16.52
N SER A 3 -11.69 -13.14 17.31
CA SER A 3 -10.55 -12.24 17.36
C SER A 3 -9.82 -12.12 16.01
N GLU A 4 -9.74 -13.21 15.24
CA GLU A 4 -9.09 -13.14 13.94
C GLU A 4 -9.90 -12.28 12.97
N LYS A 5 -11.22 -12.43 12.99
CA LYS A 5 -12.07 -11.60 12.14
C LYS A 5 -12.02 -10.15 12.56
N GLU A 6 -11.97 -9.90 13.86
CA GLU A 6 -11.87 -8.54 14.35
C GLU A 6 -10.55 -7.91 13.96
N SER A 7 -9.46 -8.68 14.06
CA SER A 7 -8.16 -8.18 13.66
C SER A 7 -8.12 -7.86 12.16
N ALA A 8 -8.70 -8.74 11.34
CA ALA A 8 -8.75 -8.49 9.90
C ALA A 8 -9.56 -7.25 9.59
N ALA A 9 -10.70 -7.07 10.27
CA ALA A 9 -11.52 -5.88 10.05
C ALA A 9 -10.78 -4.62 10.47
N ASP A 10 -10.08 -4.68 11.59
CA ASP A 10 -9.29 -3.53 12.05
C ASP A 10 -8.17 -3.21 11.08
N ASP A 11 -7.51 -4.24 10.55
CA ASP A 11 -6.43 -4.03 9.59
C ASP A 11 -6.94 -3.47 8.28
N VAL A 12 -8.11 -3.94 7.82
CA VAL A 12 -8.74 -3.37 6.63
C VAL A 12 -9.01 -1.89 6.84
N ASN A 13 -9.49 -1.53 8.03
CA ASN A 13 -9.77 -0.13 8.34
C ASN A 13 -8.50 0.71 8.34
N VAL A 14 -7.39 0.16 8.84
CA VAL A 14 -6.11 0.87 8.79
C VAL A 14 -5.73 1.17 7.35
N VAL A 15 -5.82 0.16 6.47
CA VAL A 15 -5.48 0.34 5.07
C VAL A 15 -6.36 1.40 4.43
N ARG A 16 -7.68 1.31 4.63
CA ARG A 16 -8.60 2.28 4.06
C ARG A 16 -8.31 3.68 4.57
N SER A 17 -8.00 3.80 5.86
CA SER A 17 -7.72 5.10 6.47
C SER A 17 -6.45 5.72 5.92
N VAL A 18 -5.42 4.91 5.68
CA VAL A 18 -4.17 5.44 5.12
C VAL A 18 -4.41 5.99 3.73
N TRP A 19 -5.09 5.24 2.85
CA TRP A 19 -5.33 5.74 1.50
C TRP A 19 -6.25 6.96 1.50
N ALA A 20 -7.22 7.01 2.41
CA ALA A 20 -8.07 8.20 2.54
C ALA A 20 -7.25 9.40 2.99
N ALA A 21 -6.34 9.20 3.95
CA ALA A 21 -5.48 10.28 4.42
C ALA A 21 -4.55 10.77 3.33
N ILE A 22 -4.03 9.85 2.51
CA ILE A 22 -3.19 10.23 1.38
C ILE A 22 -3.97 11.10 0.41
N ALA A 23 -5.21 10.70 0.10
CA ALA A 23 -6.05 11.46 -0.82
C ALA A 23 -6.36 12.86 -0.30
N LEU A 24 -6.48 13.00 1.01
CA LEU A 24 -6.76 14.28 1.65
C LEU A 24 -5.49 15.06 1.98
N GLU A 25 -4.34 14.47 1.73
CA GLU A 25 -3.03 15.05 2.07
C GLU A 25 -2.91 15.34 3.56
N ASP A 26 -3.53 14.49 4.37
CA ASP A 26 -3.48 14.61 5.81
C ASP A 26 -2.21 13.95 6.33
N VAL A 27 -1.13 14.71 6.36
CA VAL A 27 0.20 14.19 6.70
C VAL A 27 0.21 13.55 8.09
N HIS A 28 -0.42 14.20 9.06
CA HIS A 28 -0.42 13.67 10.42
C HIS A 28 -1.10 12.31 10.50
N ALA A 29 -2.22 12.14 9.79
CA ALA A 29 -2.93 10.87 9.80
C ALA A 29 -2.11 9.79 9.11
N VAL A 30 -1.44 10.12 7.99
CA VAL A 30 -0.59 9.16 7.29
C VAL A 30 0.55 8.71 8.21
N LEU A 31 1.24 9.66 8.82
CA LEU A 31 2.38 9.33 9.69
C LEU A 31 1.94 8.51 10.90
N ALA A 32 0.76 8.76 11.42
CA ALA A 32 0.28 8.04 12.60
C ALA A 32 0.04 6.56 12.30
N MET A 33 -0.26 6.21 11.05
CA MET A 33 -0.61 4.84 10.67
C MET A 33 0.52 4.07 10.00
N LEU A 34 1.68 4.68 9.84
CA LEU A 34 2.85 4.01 9.27
C LEU A 34 3.87 3.78 10.37
N ASP A 35 4.42 2.56 10.40
CA ASP A 35 5.54 2.26 11.29
C ASP A 35 6.73 3.14 10.87
N PRO A 36 7.53 3.65 11.82
CA PRO A 36 8.70 4.45 11.43
C PRO A 36 9.66 3.73 10.50
N GLN A 37 9.69 2.40 10.55
CA GLN A 37 10.57 1.58 9.71
C GLN A 37 9.81 0.96 8.54
N VAL A 38 8.66 1.50 8.18
CA VAL A 38 7.84 0.96 7.09
C VAL A 38 8.65 0.87 5.81
N ARG A 39 8.41 -0.19 5.06
CA ARG A 39 9.05 -0.38 3.75
C ARG A 39 7.95 -0.46 2.68
N TRP A 40 8.03 0.41 1.72
CA TRP A 40 7.06 0.47 0.63
C TRP A 40 7.87 0.45 -0.66
N HIS A 41 7.89 -0.69 -1.35
CA HIS A 41 8.83 -0.92 -2.43
C HIS A 41 8.21 -1.77 -3.52
N GLY A 42 8.82 -1.75 -4.69
CA GLY A 42 8.40 -2.64 -5.76
C GLY A 42 8.74 -4.07 -5.41
N ALA A 43 7.85 -4.99 -5.76
CA ALA A 43 8.12 -6.40 -5.61
C ALA A 43 8.96 -6.86 -6.80
N GLY A 44 9.26 -8.13 -6.87
CA GLY A 44 10.07 -8.65 -7.95
C GLY A 44 11.54 -8.41 -7.70
N ASP A 45 12.29 -8.11 -8.73
CA ASP A 45 13.71 -7.90 -8.57
C ASP A 45 14.07 -6.60 -7.89
N GLY A 46 13.24 -5.61 -7.99
CA GLY A 46 13.35 -4.40 -7.18
C GLY A 46 14.66 -3.64 -7.25
N GLU A 47 15.56 -4.05 -8.09
CA GLU A 47 16.90 -3.47 -8.07
C GLU A 47 16.91 -2.04 -8.58
N HIS A 48 16.02 -1.71 -9.48
CA HIS A 48 15.96 -0.37 -10.04
C HIS A 48 15.04 0.52 -9.25
N GLU A 49 14.47 0.00 -8.21
CA GLU A 49 13.50 0.76 -7.43
C GLU A 49 14.16 1.34 -6.23
N ALA A 50 14.11 2.62 -6.12
CA ALA A 50 14.59 3.24 -4.92
C ALA A 50 13.76 2.86 -3.72
N GLY A 51 12.56 2.43 -3.88
CA GLY A 51 11.73 2.02 -2.78
C GLY A 51 11.85 2.92 -1.56
N CYS A 52 10.81 2.94 -0.75
CA CYS A 52 10.83 3.70 0.49
C CYS A 52 11.22 2.77 1.63
N ARG A 53 12.26 3.10 2.37
CA ARG A 53 12.81 2.25 3.41
C ARG A 53 12.39 2.67 4.81
N ASN A 54 11.72 3.80 4.91
CA ASN A 54 11.22 4.27 6.19
C ASN A 54 10.09 5.27 5.94
N ARG A 55 9.47 5.69 7.03
CA ARG A 55 8.30 6.55 6.96
C ARG A 55 8.60 7.90 6.31
N ASP A 56 9.76 8.46 6.59
CA ASP A 56 10.12 9.76 6.02
C ASP A 56 10.25 9.67 4.51
N GLU A 57 10.81 8.58 4.00
CA GLU A 57 10.92 8.38 2.56
C GLU A 57 9.56 8.22 1.90
N VAL A 58 8.64 7.51 2.59
CA VAL A 58 7.28 7.38 2.08
C VAL A 58 6.64 8.77 1.94
N LEU A 59 6.76 9.58 2.98
CA LEU A 59 6.18 10.91 2.95
C LEU A 59 6.75 11.75 1.80
N ALA A 60 8.07 11.72 1.64
CA ALA A 60 8.72 12.46 0.56
C ALA A 60 8.24 11.98 -0.81
N PHE A 61 8.08 10.66 -0.98
CA PHE A 61 7.58 10.10 -2.22
C PHE A 61 6.15 10.56 -2.51
N LEU A 62 5.29 10.55 -1.49
CA LEU A 62 3.91 10.97 -1.67
C LEU A 62 3.81 12.45 -2.02
N GLN A 63 4.66 13.26 -1.40
CA GLN A 63 4.68 14.69 -1.69
C GLN A 63 5.14 14.96 -3.12
N ARG A 64 6.16 14.24 -3.59
CA ARG A 64 6.63 14.38 -4.96
C ARG A 64 5.56 13.94 -5.95
N SER A 65 4.92 12.81 -5.67
CA SER A 65 3.87 12.31 -6.55
C SER A 65 2.74 13.32 -6.67
N HIS A 66 2.33 13.88 -5.54
CA HIS A 66 1.27 14.88 -5.57
C HIS A 66 1.69 16.12 -6.38
N ALA A 67 2.93 16.57 -6.19
CA ALA A 67 3.42 17.72 -6.94
C ALA A 67 3.44 17.46 -8.44
N ASP A 68 3.66 16.20 -8.82
CA ASP A 68 3.67 15.80 -10.23
C ASP A 68 2.27 15.54 -10.79
N GLY A 69 1.26 15.63 -9.96
CA GLY A 69 -0.12 15.36 -10.39
C GLY A 69 -0.49 13.90 -10.41
N VAL A 70 0.27 13.06 -9.73
CA VAL A 70 -0.01 11.63 -9.63
C VAL A 70 -0.82 11.37 -8.36
N SER A 71 -1.88 10.59 -8.49
CA SER A 71 -2.70 10.22 -7.34
C SER A 71 -3.06 8.74 -7.45
N ALA A 72 -3.75 8.24 -6.43
CA ALA A 72 -4.15 6.84 -6.41
C ALA A 72 -5.46 6.69 -5.67
N THR A 73 -6.28 5.75 -6.13
CA THR A 73 -7.54 5.43 -5.50
C THR A 73 -7.49 3.98 -5.04
N LEU A 74 -7.84 3.76 -3.78
CA LEU A 74 -7.99 2.40 -3.27
C LEU A 74 -9.35 1.88 -3.71
N LEU A 75 -9.36 0.83 -4.52
CA LEU A 75 -10.60 0.26 -5.03
C LEU A 75 -11.18 -0.80 -4.12
N GLU A 76 -10.33 -1.70 -3.61
CA GLU A 76 -10.76 -2.81 -2.78
C GLU A 76 -9.65 -3.21 -1.84
N VAL A 77 -10.01 -3.85 -0.74
CA VAL A 77 -9.05 -4.45 0.18
C VAL A 77 -9.53 -5.87 0.48
N HIS A 78 -8.66 -6.84 0.26
CA HIS A 78 -9.00 -8.25 0.47
C HIS A 78 -8.07 -8.87 1.51
N PRO A 79 -8.61 -9.36 2.62
CA PRO A 79 -7.76 -10.14 3.53
C PRO A 79 -7.24 -11.38 2.82
N ALA A 80 -5.97 -11.68 3.03
CA ALA A 80 -5.32 -12.82 2.38
C ALA A 80 -4.29 -13.39 3.36
N GLY A 81 -4.71 -14.38 4.13
CA GLY A 81 -3.87 -14.91 5.18
C GLY A 81 -3.67 -13.88 6.27
N LYS A 82 -2.41 -13.61 6.59
CA LYS A 82 -2.08 -12.65 7.63
C LYS A 82 -1.88 -11.24 7.09
N ARG A 83 -2.04 -11.07 5.79
CA ARG A 83 -1.81 -9.78 5.13
C ARG A 83 -3.05 -9.41 4.35
N LEU A 84 -3.00 -8.26 3.69
CA LEU A 84 -4.13 -7.76 2.91
C LEU A 84 -3.64 -7.36 1.53
N VAL A 85 -4.47 -7.63 0.54
CA VAL A 85 -4.19 -7.16 -0.82
C VAL A 85 -5.03 -5.92 -1.05
N ALA A 86 -4.35 -4.81 -1.29
CA ALA A 86 -4.99 -3.56 -1.65
C ALA A 86 -4.99 -3.45 -3.16
N VAL A 87 -6.16 -3.25 -3.75
CA VAL A 87 -6.28 -3.03 -5.19
C VAL A 87 -6.30 -1.53 -5.42
N VAL A 88 -5.31 -1.05 -6.15
CA VAL A 88 -5.06 0.38 -6.27
C VAL A 88 -5.05 0.80 -7.73
N GLN A 89 -5.76 1.89 -8.03
CA GLN A 89 -5.74 2.51 -9.35
C GLN A 89 -4.89 3.77 -9.26
N THR A 90 -3.79 3.79 -9.99
CA THR A 90 -2.95 4.99 -10.09
C THR A 90 -3.51 5.89 -11.18
N HIS A 91 -3.53 7.18 -10.91
CA HIS A 91 -4.00 8.19 -11.85
C HIS A 91 -2.82 9.07 -12.24
N LEU A 92 -2.44 9.01 -13.51
CA LEU A 92 -1.34 9.79 -14.03
C LEU A 92 -1.88 11.07 -14.70
N PRO A 93 -1.07 12.14 -14.78
CA PRO A 93 -1.48 13.31 -15.56
C PRO A 93 -1.83 12.90 -16.99
N ALA A 94 -2.88 13.51 -17.55
CA ALA A 94 -3.36 13.13 -18.87
C ALA A 94 -2.27 13.26 -19.93
N GLU A 95 -1.40 14.23 -19.78
CA GLU A 95 -0.33 14.47 -20.76
C GLU A 95 0.74 13.38 -20.76
N TRP A 96 0.74 12.50 -19.76
CA TRP A 96 1.71 11.40 -19.69
C TRP A 96 1.29 10.19 -20.53
N GLY A 97 0.08 10.19 -21.07
CA GLY A 97 -0.40 9.09 -21.89
C GLY A 97 -1.48 8.27 -21.23
N ASN A 98 -1.50 6.98 -21.55
CA ASN A 98 -2.57 6.10 -21.07
C ASN A 98 -2.47 5.86 -19.56
N GLN A 99 -3.64 5.67 -18.94
CA GLN A 99 -3.68 5.33 -17.53
C GLN A 99 -3.31 3.86 -17.34
N PRO A 100 -2.59 3.54 -16.27
CA PRO A 100 -2.24 2.15 -15.99
C PRO A 100 -3.46 1.36 -15.52
N GLU A 101 -3.35 0.03 -15.64
CA GLU A 101 -4.37 -0.85 -15.07
C GLU A 101 -4.22 -0.86 -13.55
N PRO A 102 -5.30 -1.22 -12.82
CA PRO A 102 -5.17 -1.40 -11.38
C PRO A 102 -4.11 -2.43 -11.04
N HIS A 103 -3.42 -2.20 -9.93
CA HIS A 103 -2.38 -3.11 -9.48
C HIS A 103 -2.64 -3.54 -8.05
N GLY A 104 -1.85 -4.49 -7.54
CA GLY A 104 -2.01 -5.01 -6.20
C GLY A 104 -0.85 -4.63 -5.31
N GLU A 105 -1.16 -4.26 -4.07
CA GLU A 105 -0.16 -3.96 -3.06
C GLU A 105 -0.44 -4.86 -1.86
N LEU A 106 0.59 -5.58 -1.43
CA LEU A 106 0.43 -6.56 -0.36
C LEU A 106 0.83 -5.90 0.96
N VAL A 107 -0.15 -5.64 1.80
CA VAL A 107 0.03 -4.82 2.99
C VAL A 107 0.14 -5.69 4.23
N THR A 108 1.17 -5.45 5.04
CA THR A 108 1.30 -6.06 6.35
C THR A 108 1.01 -5.00 7.41
N VAL A 109 0.06 -5.29 8.29
CA VAL A 109 -0.28 -4.42 9.40
C VAL A 109 0.12 -5.13 10.69
N ARG A 110 0.75 -4.38 11.59
CA ARG A 110 1.14 -4.89 12.90
C ARG A 110 0.87 -3.82 13.94
N ASP A 111 0.10 -4.18 14.96
CA ASP A 111 -0.23 -3.25 16.05
C ASP A 111 -0.84 -1.95 15.53
N GLY A 112 -1.73 -2.08 14.54
CA GLY A 112 -2.45 -0.93 14.00
C GLY A 112 -1.65 -0.05 13.07
N LYS A 113 -0.44 -0.47 12.68
CA LYS A 113 0.41 0.31 11.78
C LYS A 113 0.87 -0.54 10.61
N ILE A 114 1.03 0.10 9.47
CA ILE A 114 1.53 -0.58 8.28
C ILE A 114 3.04 -0.68 8.39
N VAL A 115 3.57 -1.89 8.23
CA VAL A 115 5.00 -2.13 8.35
C VAL A 115 5.67 -2.46 7.02
N GLU A 116 4.91 -2.96 6.04
CA GLU A 116 5.51 -3.28 4.75
C GLU A 116 4.46 -3.32 3.66
N ILE A 117 4.80 -2.79 2.49
CA ILE A 117 3.93 -2.81 1.31
C ILE A 117 4.78 -3.12 0.08
N PRO A 118 4.96 -4.39 -0.30
CA PRO A 118 5.49 -4.69 -1.62
C PRO A 118 4.40 -4.47 -2.67
N VAL A 119 4.78 -3.82 -3.77
CA VAL A 119 3.86 -3.45 -4.84
C VAL A 119 4.05 -4.39 -6.01
N TYR A 120 2.97 -5.01 -6.47
CA TYR A 120 2.99 -5.96 -7.58
C TYR A 120 2.34 -5.32 -8.80
N ALA A 121 2.82 -5.70 -9.98
CA ALA A 121 2.32 -5.11 -11.21
C ALA A 121 0.84 -5.44 -11.45
N THR A 122 0.38 -6.60 -10.96
CA THR A 122 -1.01 -7.01 -11.16
C THR A 122 -1.60 -7.50 -9.86
N VAL A 123 -2.94 -7.46 -9.79
CA VAL A 123 -3.65 -7.99 -8.63
C VAL A 123 -3.42 -9.51 -8.48
N PRO A 124 -3.50 -10.32 -9.55
CA PRO A 124 -3.21 -11.76 -9.40
C PRO A 124 -1.83 -12.04 -8.83
N ASP A 125 -0.82 -11.26 -9.19
CA ASP A 125 0.53 -11.46 -8.65
C ASP A 125 0.55 -11.19 -7.15
N ALA A 126 -0.12 -10.14 -6.70
CA ALA A 126 -0.20 -9.84 -5.27
C ALA A 126 -0.92 -10.94 -4.51
N LEU A 127 -2.03 -11.44 -5.08
CA LEU A 127 -2.78 -12.53 -4.44
C LEU A 127 -1.95 -13.80 -4.35
N ALA A 128 -1.21 -14.12 -5.42
CA ALA A 128 -0.35 -15.30 -5.40
C ALA A 128 0.72 -15.18 -4.33
N ALA A 129 1.32 -14.00 -4.21
CA ALA A 129 2.34 -13.78 -3.19
C ALA A 129 1.77 -13.91 -1.78
N ALA A 130 0.53 -13.46 -1.59
CA ALA A 130 -0.11 -13.52 -0.28
C ALA A 130 -0.32 -14.95 0.18
N HIS A 131 -0.50 -15.88 -0.75
CA HIS A 131 -0.76 -17.28 -0.42
C HIS A 131 0.48 -18.15 -0.53
N GLU A 132 1.63 -17.55 -0.81
CA GLU A 132 2.85 -18.31 -1.00
C GLU A 132 3.41 -18.78 0.32
N PRO A 133 3.73 -20.08 0.45
CA PRO A 133 4.33 -20.56 1.70
C PRO A 133 5.68 -19.90 1.92
N GLY A 134 5.94 -19.52 3.14
CA GLY A 134 7.23 -18.94 3.48
C GLY A 134 7.39 -17.49 3.15
N SER A 135 6.37 -16.86 2.62
CA SER A 135 6.44 -15.44 2.31
C SER A 135 6.13 -14.57 3.53
N THR A 136 6.19 -15.14 4.67
CA THR A 136 5.94 -14.42 5.92
C THR A 136 7.16 -13.69 6.40
#